data_eda9ec52f3b4a346ebe7b88d55311b2f
#
_entry.id   eda9ec52f3b4a346ebe7b88d55311b2f
#
_cell.length_a   1.000
_cell.length_b   1.000
_cell.length_c   1.000
_cell.angle_alpha   90.00
_cell.angle_beta   90.00
_cell.angle_gamma   90.00
#
_symmetry.space_group_name_H-M   'P 1'
#
loop_
_entity.id
_entity.type
_entity.pdbx_description
1 polymer ?
#
loop_
_entity_poly.entity_id
_entity_poly.type
_entity_poly.pdbx_seq_one_letter_code
_entity_poly.pdbx_strand_id
1 'polypeptide(L)'
;DALAEQPYVDGVSPSVNSSVTGRFKDIEASTTVNGVSEDFFYVRGLNFQSGQPFDKQSINEQAQDVVIDDNTKKTFFTDGTDPVGQVILLGSVPSRIIGVIEPQKSMMGNSDSLNVYLPYSTVMSRMLGQSNVRSIIVRIKDEYPSAAAENAILNLLVQRHGAQDVFTQNADSIRETIQQTTATMTLLISAIAVISLIVGGIGVMNIMLVSVTERTQEIGVRMAVGARQSDI
;
A
#
# COMPACT_ATOMS: atom_id res chain seq x y z
N ASP A 1 -11.48 19.75 -12.96
CA ASP A 1 -10.91 20.36 -14.18
C ASP A 1 -9.67 21.22 -13.84
N ALA A 2 -9.76 22.20 -12.92
CA ALA A 2 -8.65 23.11 -12.63
C ALA A 2 -7.36 22.45 -12.10
N LEU A 3 -7.45 21.32 -11.42
CA LEU A 3 -6.28 20.56 -11.00
C LEU A 3 -5.63 19.83 -12.17
N ALA A 4 -6.42 19.30 -13.09
CA ALA A 4 -5.93 18.60 -14.27
C ALA A 4 -5.19 19.54 -15.26
N GLU A 5 -5.48 20.85 -15.21
CA GLU A 5 -4.82 21.86 -16.06
C GLU A 5 -3.45 22.30 -15.54
N GLN A 6 -3.04 21.86 -14.33
CA GLN A 6 -1.78 22.27 -13.74
C GLN A 6 -0.58 21.53 -14.39
N PRO A 7 0.53 22.21 -14.69
CA PRO A 7 1.66 21.63 -15.43
C PRO A 7 2.36 20.49 -14.69
N TYR A 8 2.28 20.47 -13.36
CA TYR A 8 2.87 19.45 -12.48
C TYR A 8 1.98 18.24 -12.28
N VAL A 9 0.72 18.27 -12.73
CA VAL A 9 -0.24 17.18 -12.58
C VAL A 9 -0.15 16.24 -13.78
N ASP A 10 -0.10 14.94 -13.50
CA ASP A 10 -0.08 13.87 -14.49
C ASP A 10 -1.47 13.25 -14.68
N GLY A 11 -2.24 13.13 -13.60
CA GLY A 11 -3.60 12.63 -13.64
C GLY A 11 -4.38 12.97 -12.38
N VAL A 12 -5.71 13.04 -12.51
CA VAL A 12 -6.63 13.39 -11.43
C VAL A 12 -7.81 12.45 -11.44
N SER A 13 -8.15 11.89 -10.29
CA SER A 13 -9.38 11.13 -10.13
C SER A 13 -10.15 11.57 -8.91
N PRO A 14 -11.41 12.01 -9.05
CA PRO A 14 -12.33 12.10 -7.93
C PRO A 14 -12.54 10.70 -7.33
N SER A 15 -12.78 10.65 -6.03
CA SER A 15 -13.08 9.40 -5.34
C SER A 15 -14.22 9.60 -4.33
N VAL A 16 -15.18 8.69 -4.38
CA VAL A 16 -16.27 8.56 -3.42
C VAL A 16 -16.39 7.10 -3.01
N ASN A 17 -16.61 6.84 -1.73
CA ASN A 17 -16.65 5.47 -1.21
C ASN A 17 -17.99 5.20 -0.53
N SER A 18 -18.47 3.99 -0.68
CA SER A 18 -19.64 3.45 0.02
C SER A 18 -19.42 1.99 0.36
N SER A 19 -19.95 1.54 1.49
CA SER A 19 -19.96 0.12 1.83
C SER A 19 -21.35 -0.43 1.59
N VAL A 20 -21.45 -1.50 0.81
CA VAL A 20 -22.70 -2.17 0.47
C VAL A 20 -22.54 -3.68 0.57
N THR A 21 -23.65 -4.40 0.64
CA THR A 21 -23.63 -5.85 0.47
C THR A 21 -23.58 -6.17 -1.02
N GLY A 22 -22.49 -6.83 -1.44
CA GLY A 22 -22.38 -7.42 -2.77
C GLY A 22 -23.03 -8.80 -2.78
N ARG A 23 -23.74 -9.12 -3.86
CA ARG A 23 -24.38 -10.42 -4.04
C ARG A 23 -24.11 -10.96 -5.44
N PHE A 24 -23.68 -12.21 -5.49
CA PHE A 24 -23.58 -12.97 -6.74
C PHE A 24 -24.07 -14.40 -6.50
N LYS A 25 -25.13 -14.81 -7.19
CA LYS A 25 -25.86 -16.07 -6.91
C LYS A 25 -26.27 -16.18 -5.43
N ASP A 26 -25.78 -17.19 -4.74
CA ASP A 26 -26.06 -17.45 -3.32
C ASP A 26 -25.00 -16.87 -2.36
N ILE A 27 -23.98 -16.15 -2.89
CA ILE A 27 -22.90 -15.59 -2.11
C ILE A 27 -23.17 -14.12 -1.84
N GLU A 28 -23.14 -13.74 -0.56
CA GLU A 28 -23.25 -12.37 -0.10
C GLU A 28 -22.03 -12.00 0.74
N ALA A 29 -21.48 -10.82 0.51
CA ALA A 29 -20.36 -10.30 1.30
C ALA A 29 -20.37 -8.77 1.35
N SER A 30 -19.82 -8.21 2.43
CA SER A 30 -19.63 -6.78 2.56
C SER A 30 -18.56 -6.32 1.57
N THR A 31 -18.90 -5.36 0.73
CA THR A 31 -18.06 -4.88 -0.38
C THR A 31 -17.91 -3.38 -0.31
N THR A 32 -16.70 -2.90 -0.46
CA THR A 32 -16.41 -1.46 -0.56
C THR A 32 -16.52 -1.04 -2.02
N VAL A 33 -17.49 -0.17 -2.30
CA VAL A 33 -17.67 0.45 -3.61
C VAL A 33 -16.86 1.73 -3.66
N ASN A 34 -15.96 1.81 -4.63
CA ASN A 34 -15.14 2.97 -4.92
C ASN A 34 -15.62 3.60 -6.23
N GLY A 35 -16.28 4.76 -6.12
CA GLY A 35 -16.67 5.58 -7.29
C GLY A 35 -15.48 6.41 -7.72
N VAL A 36 -14.96 6.18 -8.93
CA VAL A 36 -13.71 6.77 -9.44
C VAL A 36 -13.87 7.23 -10.89
N SER A 37 -12.89 7.99 -11.41
CA SER A 37 -12.84 8.32 -12.84
C SER A 37 -12.13 7.26 -13.66
N GLU A 38 -12.18 7.40 -14.98
CA GLU A 38 -11.47 6.57 -15.95
C GLU A 38 -9.95 6.58 -15.71
N ASP A 39 -9.40 7.72 -15.29
CA ASP A 39 -7.97 7.89 -15.04
C ASP A 39 -7.48 7.24 -13.74
N PHE A 40 -8.38 6.82 -12.86
CA PHE A 40 -8.03 6.26 -11.55
C PHE A 40 -7.02 5.12 -11.62
N PHE A 41 -7.24 4.20 -12.53
CA PHE A 41 -6.38 3.00 -12.69
C PHE A 41 -4.97 3.39 -13.10
N TYR A 42 -4.83 4.38 -13.98
CA TYR A 42 -3.56 4.97 -14.36
C TYR A 42 -2.92 5.74 -13.20
N VAL A 43 -3.69 6.61 -12.54
CA VAL A 43 -3.22 7.42 -11.38
C VAL A 43 -2.68 6.54 -10.26
N ARG A 44 -3.32 5.40 -10.02
CA ARG A 44 -2.90 4.43 -8.99
C ARG A 44 -1.91 3.39 -9.47
N GLY A 45 -1.61 3.34 -10.77
CA GLY A 45 -0.72 2.34 -11.36
C GLY A 45 -1.27 0.91 -11.24
N LEU A 46 -2.60 0.74 -11.41
CA LEU A 46 -3.26 -0.55 -11.31
C LEU A 46 -3.26 -1.25 -12.67
N ASN A 47 -2.77 -2.49 -12.71
CA ASN A 47 -2.82 -3.34 -13.89
C ASN A 47 -4.06 -4.22 -13.88
N PHE A 48 -4.48 -4.63 -15.06
CA PHE A 48 -5.63 -5.53 -15.26
C PHE A 48 -5.16 -6.97 -15.48
N GLN A 49 -5.75 -7.90 -14.76
CA GLN A 49 -5.59 -9.34 -14.99
C GLN A 49 -6.43 -9.81 -16.18
N SER A 50 -7.64 -9.27 -16.32
CA SER A 50 -8.56 -9.55 -17.42
C SER A 50 -9.52 -8.38 -17.63
N GLY A 51 -10.07 -8.23 -18.83
CA GLY A 51 -10.96 -7.14 -19.18
C GLY A 51 -10.24 -5.79 -19.35
N GLN A 52 -10.97 -4.70 -19.15
CA GLN A 52 -10.49 -3.34 -19.38
C GLN A 52 -11.15 -2.35 -18.41
N PRO A 53 -10.56 -1.14 -18.19
CA PRO A 53 -11.21 -0.08 -17.42
C PRO A 53 -12.45 0.44 -18.16
N PHE A 54 -13.34 1.10 -17.42
CA PHE A 54 -14.39 1.92 -18.02
C PHE A 54 -13.80 3.22 -18.59
N ASP A 55 -14.49 3.78 -19.55
CA ASP A 55 -14.08 4.99 -20.25
C ASP A 55 -14.86 6.23 -19.79
N LYS A 56 -14.53 7.37 -20.38
CA LYS A 56 -15.21 8.64 -20.11
C LYS A 56 -16.69 8.62 -20.51
N GLN A 57 -17.05 7.82 -21.49
CA GLN A 57 -18.44 7.66 -21.89
C GLN A 57 -19.24 6.96 -20.78
N SER A 58 -18.70 5.91 -20.18
CA SER A 58 -19.28 5.23 -19.01
C SER A 58 -19.53 6.18 -17.83
N ILE A 59 -18.63 7.15 -17.61
CA ILE A 59 -18.81 8.20 -16.57
C ILE A 59 -20.01 9.09 -16.92
N ASN A 60 -20.09 9.59 -18.16
CA ASN A 60 -21.13 10.52 -18.59
C ASN A 60 -22.52 9.86 -18.64
N GLU A 61 -22.59 8.60 -19.03
CA GLU A 61 -23.82 7.83 -19.13
C GLU A 61 -24.24 7.21 -17.79
N GLN A 62 -23.43 7.38 -16.73
CA GLN A 62 -23.66 6.75 -15.43
C GLN A 62 -23.80 5.22 -15.58
N ALA A 63 -22.91 4.63 -16.37
CA ALA A 63 -22.93 3.19 -16.66
C ALA A 63 -22.79 2.37 -15.38
N GLN A 64 -23.38 1.19 -15.40
CA GLN A 64 -23.28 0.21 -14.30
C GLN A 64 -22.18 -0.82 -14.59
N ASP A 65 -21.10 -0.36 -15.19
CA ASP A 65 -19.92 -1.15 -15.45
C ASP A 65 -19.02 -1.13 -14.21
N VAL A 66 -18.59 -2.31 -13.77
CA VAL A 66 -17.78 -2.47 -12.55
C VAL A 66 -16.48 -3.19 -12.87
N VAL A 67 -15.40 -2.70 -12.27
CA VAL A 67 -14.11 -3.39 -12.19
C VAL A 67 -13.96 -3.93 -10.77
N ILE A 68 -13.52 -5.17 -10.63
CA ILE A 68 -13.38 -5.83 -9.33
C ILE A 68 -11.90 -6.12 -9.01
N ASP A 69 -11.56 -6.21 -7.74
CA ASP A 69 -10.25 -6.68 -7.30
C ASP A 69 -10.17 -8.22 -7.24
N ASP A 70 -8.96 -8.74 -7.09
CA ASP A 70 -8.70 -10.17 -7.02
C ASP A 70 -9.36 -10.85 -5.81
N ASN A 71 -9.49 -10.14 -4.68
CA ASN A 71 -10.18 -10.65 -3.49
C ASN A 71 -11.67 -10.82 -3.76
N THR A 72 -12.29 -9.84 -4.39
CA THR A 72 -13.70 -9.89 -4.81
C THR A 72 -13.92 -11.05 -5.80
N LYS A 73 -13.01 -11.22 -6.76
CA LYS A 73 -13.04 -12.36 -7.68
C LYS A 73 -13.00 -13.69 -6.93
N LYS A 74 -12.05 -13.88 -6.02
CA LYS A 74 -11.90 -15.12 -5.24
C LYS A 74 -13.09 -15.42 -4.35
N THR A 75 -13.74 -14.39 -3.83
CA THR A 75 -14.89 -14.53 -2.91
C THR A 75 -16.17 -14.90 -3.66
N PHE A 76 -16.47 -14.22 -4.76
CA PHE A 76 -17.74 -14.41 -5.47
C PHE A 76 -17.68 -15.48 -6.57
N PHE A 77 -16.50 -15.77 -7.14
CA PHE A 77 -16.33 -16.71 -8.27
C PHE A 77 -15.49 -17.93 -7.87
N THR A 78 -15.93 -18.61 -6.81
CA THR A 78 -15.28 -19.82 -6.28
C THR A 78 -15.35 -21.02 -7.22
N ASP A 79 -16.29 -21.01 -8.16
CA ASP A 79 -16.51 -22.06 -9.15
C ASP A 79 -15.58 -21.97 -10.38
N GLY A 80 -14.68 -20.98 -10.41
CA GLY A 80 -13.76 -20.75 -11.53
C GLY A 80 -14.40 -20.11 -12.76
N THR A 81 -15.66 -19.65 -12.66
CA THR A 81 -16.33 -18.92 -13.75
C THR A 81 -15.58 -17.61 -14.03
N ASP A 82 -15.44 -17.24 -15.30
CA ASP A 82 -14.88 -15.94 -15.68
C ASP A 82 -15.79 -14.80 -15.16
N PRO A 83 -15.29 -13.90 -14.33
CA PRO A 83 -16.07 -12.77 -13.85
C PRO A 83 -16.49 -11.79 -14.93
N VAL A 84 -15.67 -11.62 -15.98
CA VAL A 84 -15.93 -10.63 -17.03
C VAL A 84 -17.20 -10.96 -17.79
N GLY A 85 -18.09 -9.97 -17.88
CA GLY A 85 -19.42 -10.13 -18.50
C GLY A 85 -20.53 -10.56 -17.53
N GLN A 86 -20.19 -11.03 -16.31
CA GLN A 86 -21.17 -11.38 -15.28
C GLN A 86 -21.76 -10.14 -14.62
N VAL A 87 -22.96 -10.29 -14.07
CA VAL A 87 -23.64 -9.21 -13.33
C VAL A 87 -23.60 -9.53 -11.83
N ILE A 88 -23.07 -8.60 -11.06
CA ILE A 88 -23.08 -8.62 -9.59
C ILE A 88 -24.05 -7.55 -9.07
N LEU A 89 -24.77 -7.85 -8.01
CA LEU A 89 -25.65 -6.89 -7.35
C LEU A 89 -24.89 -6.19 -6.22
N LEU A 90 -24.75 -4.87 -6.32
CA LEU A 90 -24.08 -4.05 -5.32
C LEU A 90 -25.13 -3.21 -4.59
N GLY A 91 -25.56 -3.68 -3.41
CA GLY A 91 -26.74 -3.15 -2.74
C GLY A 91 -27.99 -3.38 -3.61
N SER A 92 -28.55 -2.31 -4.17
CA SER A 92 -29.70 -2.34 -5.08
C SER A 92 -29.31 -2.15 -6.57
N VAL A 93 -28.02 -1.95 -6.87
CA VAL A 93 -27.54 -1.61 -8.22
C VAL A 93 -26.94 -2.84 -8.91
N PRO A 94 -27.59 -3.37 -9.96
CA PRO A 94 -26.98 -4.43 -10.79
C PRO A 94 -25.83 -3.83 -11.58
N SER A 95 -24.66 -4.44 -11.50
CA SER A 95 -23.44 -3.95 -12.13
C SER A 95 -22.77 -5.06 -12.94
N ARG A 96 -22.42 -4.76 -14.19
CA ARG A 96 -21.76 -5.70 -15.09
C ARG A 96 -20.25 -5.61 -14.90
N ILE A 97 -19.62 -6.73 -14.63
CA ILE A 97 -18.16 -6.81 -14.49
C ILE A 97 -17.51 -6.70 -15.88
N ILE A 98 -16.65 -5.69 -16.06
CA ILE A 98 -15.92 -5.43 -17.30
C ILE A 98 -14.41 -5.67 -17.17
N GLY A 99 -13.89 -5.75 -15.94
CA GLY A 99 -12.48 -5.98 -15.70
C GLY A 99 -12.17 -6.48 -14.30
N VAL A 100 -11.01 -7.09 -14.18
CA VAL A 100 -10.43 -7.58 -12.92
C VAL A 100 -9.03 -7.03 -12.80
N ILE A 101 -8.72 -6.34 -11.72
CA ILE A 101 -7.36 -5.83 -11.45
C ILE A 101 -6.47 -6.91 -10.85
N GLU A 102 -5.18 -6.80 -11.10
CA GLU A 102 -4.16 -7.67 -10.49
C GLU A 102 -4.13 -7.52 -8.96
N PRO A 103 -3.73 -8.61 -8.24
CA PRO A 103 -3.55 -8.54 -6.79
C PRO A 103 -2.61 -7.40 -6.39
N GLN A 104 -3.08 -6.52 -5.52
CA GLN A 104 -2.27 -5.43 -5.02
C GLN A 104 -1.47 -5.89 -3.80
N LYS A 105 -0.14 -5.74 -3.88
CA LYS A 105 0.75 -5.96 -2.72
C LYS A 105 0.66 -4.74 -1.80
N SER A 106 -0.04 -4.90 -0.69
CA SER A 106 -0.04 -3.86 0.36
C SER A 106 1.24 -3.94 1.19
N MET A 107 1.82 -2.80 1.52
CA MET A 107 2.96 -2.71 2.46
C MET A 107 2.59 -3.18 3.88
N MET A 108 1.31 -3.20 4.22
CA MET A 108 0.80 -3.58 5.55
C MET A 108 0.19 -4.99 5.58
N GLY A 109 0.48 -5.82 4.59
CA GLY A 109 -0.08 -7.17 4.46
C GLY A 109 -1.27 -7.25 3.50
N ASN A 110 -1.80 -8.43 3.29
CA ASN A 110 -2.99 -8.62 2.48
C ASN A 110 -4.20 -8.05 3.22
N SER A 111 -4.90 -7.13 2.57
CA SER A 111 -6.23 -6.72 3.02
C SER A 111 -7.25 -7.72 2.45
N ASP A 112 -8.05 -8.31 3.31
CA ASP A 112 -9.17 -9.18 2.90
C ASP A 112 -10.40 -8.36 2.43
N SER A 113 -10.24 -7.05 2.30
CA SER A 113 -11.30 -6.15 1.84
C SER A 113 -11.68 -6.46 0.40
N LEU A 114 -12.97 -6.55 0.17
CA LEU A 114 -13.53 -6.70 -1.17
C LEU A 114 -13.76 -5.33 -1.77
N ASN A 115 -13.03 -5.00 -2.83
CA ASN A 115 -13.13 -3.68 -3.47
C ASN A 115 -13.68 -3.82 -4.88
N VAL A 116 -14.60 -2.94 -5.18
CA VAL A 116 -15.16 -2.79 -6.53
C VAL A 116 -15.08 -1.33 -6.94
N TYR A 117 -14.89 -1.09 -8.22
CA TYR A 117 -14.68 0.23 -8.78
C TYR A 117 -15.75 0.50 -9.85
N LEU A 118 -16.51 1.58 -9.66
CA LEU A 118 -17.54 2.03 -10.59
C LEU A 118 -17.27 3.48 -11.00
N PRO A 119 -17.91 3.97 -12.08
CA PRO A 119 -17.96 5.39 -12.38
C PRO A 119 -18.46 6.20 -11.17
N TYR A 120 -17.70 7.23 -10.78
CA TYR A 120 -18.09 8.06 -9.61
C TYR A 120 -19.46 8.67 -9.78
N SER A 121 -19.85 9.03 -11.00
CA SER A 121 -21.17 9.56 -11.32
C SER A 121 -22.30 8.57 -10.99
N THR A 122 -22.09 7.30 -11.27
CA THR A 122 -23.03 6.21 -10.94
C THR A 122 -23.16 6.03 -9.44
N VAL A 123 -22.04 6.02 -8.70
CA VAL A 123 -22.05 5.85 -7.23
C VAL A 123 -22.73 7.04 -6.57
N MET A 124 -22.40 8.26 -7.01
CA MET A 124 -23.00 9.48 -6.46
C MET A 124 -24.51 9.54 -6.68
N SER A 125 -24.98 9.25 -7.90
CA SER A 125 -26.40 9.38 -8.24
C SER A 125 -27.25 8.20 -7.74
N ARG A 126 -26.77 6.96 -7.87
CA ARG A 126 -27.58 5.77 -7.62
C ARG A 126 -27.42 5.16 -6.23
N MET A 127 -26.27 5.36 -5.59
CA MET A 127 -25.98 4.76 -4.28
C MET A 127 -26.01 5.77 -3.15
N LEU A 128 -25.44 6.95 -3.34
CA LEU A 128 -25.27 7.94 -2.27
C LEU A 128 -26.32 9.06 -2.30
N GLY A 129 -26.91 9.34 -3.44
CA GLY A 129 -27.88 10.46 -3.59
C GLY A 129 -27.26 11.82 -3.28
N GLN A 130 -25.94 12.00 -3.52
CA GLN A 130 -25.20 13.23 -3.24
C GLN A 130 -24.43 13.69 -4.47
N SER A 131 -24.12 14.98 -4.52
CA SER A 131 -23.36 15.59 -5.61
C SER A 131 -21.93 15.98 -5.23
N ASN A 132 -21.48 15.66 -4.01
CA ASN A 132 -20.20 16.09 -3.49
C ASN A 132 -19.19 14.96 -3.57
N VAL A 133 -17.99 15.27 -4.06
CA VAL A 133 -16.82 14.38 -4.05
C VAL A 133 -16.15 14.47 -2.67
N ARG A 134 -15.79 13.34 -2.09
CA ARG A 134 -15.15 13.30 -0.76
C ARG A 134 -13.65 13.48 -0.80
N SER A 135 -13.02 12.97 -1.83
CA SER A 135 -11.56 13.06 -2.02
C SER A 135 -11.21 13.15 -3.49
N ILE A 136 -10.05 13.70 -3.75
CA ILE A 136 -9.46 13.78 -5.08
C ILE A 136 -8.07 13.19 -4.99
N ILE A 137 -7.79 12.21 -5.83
CA ILE A 137 -6.46 11.59 -5.95
C ILE A 137 -5.76 12.29 -7.11
N VAL A 138 -4.56 12.78 -6.85
CA VAL A 138 -3.76 13.49 -7.83
C VAL A 138 -2.43 12.77 -7.99
N ARG A 139 -2.07 12.45 -9.22
CA ARG A 139 -0.74 11.96 -9.58
C ARG A 139 0.10 13.15 -10.05
N ILE A 140 1.28 13.28 -9.45
CA ILE A 140 2.24 14.31 -9.80
C ILE A 140 3.27 13.70 -10.75
N LYS A 141 3.70 14.48 -11.76
CA LYS A 141 4.78 14.08 -12.67
C LYS A 141 6.09 13.92 -11.91
N ASP A 142 6.87 12.92 -12.24
CA ASP A 142 8.13 12.58 -11.58
C ASP A 142 9.18 13.72 -11.59
N GLU A 143 9.03 14.68 -12.51
CA GLU A 143 9.92 15.85 -12.65
C GLU A 143 9.71 16.89 -11.52
N TYR A 144 8.62 16.84 -10.77
CA TYR A 144 8.26 17.82 -9.75
C TYR A 144 8.36 17.23 -8.34
N PRO A 145 8.99 17.94 -7.38
CA PRO A 145 8.98 17.52 -5.99
C PRO A 145 7.57 17.46 -5.43
N SER A 146 7.17 16.32 -4.86
CA SER A 146 5.81 16.09 -4.36
C SER A 146 5.38 17.11 -3.29
N ALA A 147 6.29 17.53 -2.40
CA ALA A 147 6.01 18.55 -1.38
C ALA A 147 5.72 19.93 -1.98
N ALA A 148 6.43 20.31 -3.05
CA ALA A 148 6.18 21.58 -3.73
C ALA A 148 4.84 21.56 -4.47
N ALA A 149 4.52 20.46 -5.13
CA ALA A 149 3.24 20.25 -5.80
C ALA A 149 2.06 20.23 -4.81
N GLU A 150 2.23 19.60 -3.65
CA GLU A 150 1.25 19.60 -2.56
C GLU A 150 0.90 21.02 -2.10
N ASN A 151 1.91 21.85 -1.84
CA ASN A 151 1.70 23.25 -1.46
C ASN A 151 1.00 24.05 -2.57
N ALA A 152 1.35 23.82 -3.84
CA ALA A 152 0.73 24.49 -4.98
C ALA A 152 -0.76 24.10 -5.12
N ILE A 153 -1.08 22.81 -4.94
CA ILE A 153 -2.47 22.30 -4.92
C ILE A 153 -3.26 22.95 -3.79
N LEU A 154 -2.69 22.99 -2.58
CA LEU A 154 -3.33 23.58 -1.41
C LEU A 154 -3.64 25.06 -1.63
N ASN A 155 -2.68 25.81 -2.14
CA ASN A 155 -2.87 27.24 -2.47
C ASN A 155 -3.95 27.44 -3.53
N LEU A 156 -3.97 26.62 -4.58
CA LEU A 156 -5.00 26.66 -5.62
C LEU A 156 -6.41 26.41 -5.04
N LEU A 157 -6.54 25.41 -4.17
CA LEU A 157 -7.83 25.08 -3.55
C LEU A 157 -8.29 26.17 -2.57
N VAL A 158 -7.40 26.69 -1.73
CA VAL A 158 -7.69 27.81 -0.82
C VAL A 158 -8.10 29.06 -1.61
N GLN A 159 -7.42 29.36 -2.71
CA GLN A 159 -7.79 30.50 -3.56
C GLN A 159 -9.18 30.34 -4.19
N ARG A 160 -9.58 29.11 -4.53
CA ARG A 160 -10.90 28.86 -5.14
C ARG A 160 -12.04 28.74 -4.12
N HIS A 161 -11.76 28.15 -2.96
CA HIS A 161 -12.78 27.94 -1.92
C HIS A 161 -12.91 29.13 -0.97
N GLY A 162 -11.88 30.01 -0.93
CA GLY A 162 -11.83 31.14 0.00
C GLY A 162 -11.50 30.76 1.44
N ALA A 163 -11.31 29.48 1.72
CA ALA A 163 -10.94 28.94 3.04
C ALA A 163 -10.11 27.66 2.88
N GLN A 164 -9.33 27.32 3.90
CA GLN A 164 -8.61 26.05 3.98
C GLN A 164 -9.55 24.98 4.55
N ASP A 165 -10.37 24.40 3.69
CA ASP A 165 -11.37 23.37 4.01
C ASP A 165 -10.97 21.97 3.53
N VAL A 166 -9.73 21.83 3.03
CA VAL A 166 -9.18 20.58 2.50
C VAL A 166 -7.93 20.17 3.26
N PHE A 167 -7.75 18.85 3.42
CA PHE A 167 -6.55 18.24 3.93
C PHE A 167 -5.84 17.50 2.81
N THR A 168 -4.53 17.68 2.72
CA THR A 168 -3.69 16.93 1.79
C THR A 168 -2.97 15.81 2.51
N GLN A 169 -2.76 14.70 1.81
CA GLN A 169 -1.98 13.58 2.29
C GLN A 169 -0.99 13.18 1.20
N ASN A 170 0.29 13.37 1.47
CA ASN A 170 1.35 13.04 0.55
C ASN A 170 1.85 11.62 0.80
N ALA A 171 1.83 10.77 -0.23
CA ALA A 171 2.30 9.40 -0.14
C ALA A 171 3.81 9.30 0.16
N ASP A 172 4.61 10.26 -0.33
CA ASP A 172 6.06 10.27 -0.09
C ASP A 172 6.40 10.58 1.36
N SER A 173 5.67 11.49 2.03
CA SER A 173 5.86 11.76 3.46
C SER A 173 5.57 10.55 4.33
N ILE A 174 4.61 9.72 3.94
CA ILE A 174 4.33 8.44 4.61
C ILE A 174 5.49 7.47 4.41
N ARG A 175 6.04 7.38 3.19
CA ARG A 175 7.21 6.54 2.89
C ARG A 175 8.43 6.96 3.68
N GLU A 176 8.71 8.26 3.77
CA GLU A 176 9.81 8.81 4.57
C GLU A 176 9.64 8.46 6.05
N THR A 177 8.45 8.61 6.60
CA THR A 177 8.15 8.24 7.99
C THR A 177 8.39 6.75 8.25
N ILE A 178 7.95 5.89 7.34
CA ILE A 178 8.18 4.44 7.42
C ILE A 178 9.69 4.13 7.35
N GLN A 179 10.43 4.76 6.44
CA GLN A 179 11.88 4.57 6.32
C GLN A 179 12.63 5.02 7.57
N GLN A 180 12.29 6.17 8.15
CA GLN A 180 12.88 6.66 9.39
C GLN A 180 12.59 5.72 10.56
N THR A 181 11.36 5.24 10.68
CA THR A 181 10.96 4.28 11.70
C THR A 181 11.74 2.97 11.55
N THR A 182 11.85 2.46 10.33
CA THR A 182 12.61 1.23 10.03
C THR A 182 14.10 1.41 10.34
N ALA A 183 14.70 2.56 9.99
CA ALA A 183 16.09 2.87 10.30
C ALA A 183 16.33 2.92 11.82
N THR A 184 15.41 3.55 12.57
CA THR A 184 15.49 3.60 14.05
C THR A 184 15.41 2.20 14.66
N MET A 185 14.48 1.36 14.18
CA MET A 185 14.34 -0.02 14.65
C MET A 185 15.58 -0.86 14.33
N THR A 186 16.15 -0.68 13.14
CA THR A 186 17.40 -1.36 12.74
C THR A 186 18.56 -0.95 13.64
N LEU A 187 18.66 0.34 13.97
CA LEU A 187 19.70 0.85 14.88
C LEU A 187 19.55 0.26 16.29
N LEU A 188 18.34 0.19 16.83
CA LEU A 188 18.05 -0.42 18.13
C LEU A 188 18.43 -1.90 18.16
N ILE A 189 18.02 -2.67 17.15
CA ILE A 189 18.34 -4.10 17.05
C ILE A 189 19.85 -4.30 16.92
N SER A 190 20.53 -3.47 16.13
CA SER A 190 21.97 -3.51 15.96
C SER A 190 22.70 -3.20 17.28
N ALA A 191 22.24 -2.22 18.04
CA ALA A 191 22.79 -1.88 19.34
C ALA A 191 22.67 -3.06 20.34
N ILE A 192 21.51 -3.71 20.39
CA ILE A 192 21.27 -4.90 21.22
C ILE A 192 22.19 -6.04 20.80
N ALA A 193 22.34 -6.27 19.48
CA ALA A 193 23.22 -7.30 18.95
C ALA A 193 24.69 -7.06 19.32
N VAL A 194 25.17 -5.82 19.22
CA VAL A 194 26.53 -5.44 19.62
C VAL A 194 26.76 -5.66 21.12
N ILE A 195 25.82 -5.24 21.98
CA ILE A 195 25.92 -5.47 23.43
C ILE A 195 25.95 -6.98 23.73
N SER A 196 25.09 -7.76 23.10
CA SER A 196 25.02 -9.21 23.26
C SER A 196 26.34 -9.88 22.83
N LEU A 197 26.94 -9.41 21.74
CA LEU A 197 28.23 -9.92 21.26
C LEU A 197 29.37 -9.61 22.25
N ILE A 198 29.39 -8.39 22.82
CA ILE A 198 30.37 -8.00 23.83
C ILE A 198 30.23 -8.87 25.09
N VAL A 199 29.00 -9.04 25.59
CA VAL A 199 28.75 -9.87 26.78
C VAL A 199 29.13 -11.34 26.50
N GLY A 200 28.76 -11.88 25.34
CA GLY A 200 29.16 -13.23 24.91
C GLY A 200 30.68 -13.35 24.78
N GLY A 201 31.35 -12.36 24.21
CA GLY A 201 32.82 -12.31 24.10
C GLY A 201 33.52 -12.32 25.45
N ILE A 202 33.01 -11.56 26.43
CA ILE A 202 33.55 -11.58 27.82
C ILE A 202 33.34 -12.96 28.43
N GLY A 203 32.21 -13.61 28.21
CA GLY A 203 31.96 -14.98 28.67
C GLY A 203 32.97 -15.98 28.12
N VAL A 204 33.22 -15.95 26.80
CA VAL A 204 34.24 -16.80 26.15
C VAL A 204 35.64 -16.48 26.71
N MET A 205 35.98 -15.21 26.85
CA MET A 205 37.23 -14.77 27.41
C MET A 205 37.47 -15.36 28.83
N ASN A 206 36.47 -15.30 29.70
CA ASN A 206 36.56 -15.84 31.04
C ASN A 206 36.80 -17.36 31.04
N ILE A 207 36.07 -18.09 30.18
CA ILE A 207 36.28 -19.55 30.05
C ILE A 207 37.69 -19.86 29.56
N MET A 208 38.18 -19.13 28.56
CA MET A 208 39.53 -19.29 28.05
C MET A 208 40.60 -19.00 29.09
N LEU A 209 40.44 -17.93 29.89
CA LEU A 209 41.36 -17.59 30.98
C LEU A 209 41.43 -18.71 32.05
N VAL A 210 40.26 -19.23 32.44
CA VAL A 210 40.20 -20.37 33.38
C VAL A 210 40.91 -21.58 32.79
N SER A 211 40.63 -21.93 31.52
CA SER A 211 41.30 -23.08 30.85
C SER A 211 42.83 -22.95 30.78
N VAL A 212 43.33 -21.72 30.52
CA VAL A 212 44.78 -21.44 30.52
C VAL A 212 45.35 -21.55 31.92
N THR A 213 44.67 -21.02 32.96
CA THR A 213 45.16 -21.12 34.35
C THR A 213 45.19 -22.57 34.84
N GLU A 214 44.24 -23.41 34.53
CA GLU A 214 44.20 -24.83 34.82
C GLU A 214 45.37 -25.60 34.15
N ARG A 215 45.80 -25.19 32.96
CA ARG A 215 46.89 -25.83 32.20
C ARG A 215 48.23 -25.15 32.39
N THR A 216 48.36 -24.17 33.28
CA THR A 216 49.62 -23.42 33.50
C THR A 216 50.80 -24.32 33.84
N GLN A 217 50.58 -25.38 34.65
CA GLN A 217 51.64 -26.34 35.01
C GLN A 217 52.11 -27.13 33.78
N GLU A 218 51.20 -27.59 32.94
CA GLU A 218 51.51 -28.31 31.71
C GLU A 218 52.29 -27.44 30.72
N ILE A 219 51.86 -26.19 30.56
CA ILE A 219 52.51 -25.17 29.73
C ILE A 219 53.92 -24.89 30.26
N GLY A 220 54.06 -24.73 31.57
CA GLY A 220 55.36 -24.52 32.22
C GLY A 220 56.35 -25.68 31.97
N VAL A 221 55.91 -26.93 32.07
CA VAL A 221 56.74 -28.12 31.76
C VAL A 221 57.15 -28.12 30.28
N ARG A 222 56.25 -27.82 29.35
CA ARG A 222 56.58 -27.76 27.90
C ARG A 222 57.64 -26.68 27.61
N MET A 223 57.48 -25.50 28.20
CA MET A 223 58.48 -24.43 28.07
C MET A 223 59.82 -24.80 28.66
N ALA A 224 59.86 -25.49 29.79
CA ALA A 224 61.09 -25.92 30.41
C ALA A 224 61.90 -26.98 29.57
N VAL A 225 61.15 -27.73 28.71
CA VAL A 225 61.76 -28.73 27.79
C VAL A 225 62.13 -28.08 26.44
N GLY A 226 61.93 -26.75 26.28
CA GLY A 226 62.35 -26.01 25.12
C GLY A 226 61.28 -25.78 24.02
N ALA A 227 59.98 -25.93 24.33
CA ALA A 227 58.93 -25.60 23.39
C ALA A 227 58.88 -24.08 23.06
N ARG A 228 58.64 -23.74 21.81
CA ARG A 228 58.50 -22.35 21.38
C ARG A 228 57.11 -21.84 21.73
N GLN A 229 56.97 -20.51 21.84
CA GLN A 229 55.67 -19.86 22.10
C GLN A 229 54.60 -20.22 21.06
N SER A 230 55.00 -20.52 19.79
CA SER A 230 54.13 -20.97 18.75
C SER A 230 53.62 -22.40 18.87
N ASP A 231 54.24 -23.22 19.77
CA ASP A 231 53.96 -24.64 19.97
C ASP A 231 53.08 -24.87 21.22
N ILE A 232 52.73 -23.79 21.92
CA ILE A 232 51.89 -23.75 23.11
C ILE A 232 50.54 -23.13 22.78
#